data_c2bf29da436a494321f978762cc82b84
#
_entry.id   c2bf29da436a494321f978762cc82b84
#
_cell.length_a   1.000
_cell.length_b   1.000
_cell.length_c   1.000
_cell.angle_alpha   90.00
_cell.angle_beta   90.00
_cell.angle_gamma   90.00
#
_symmetry.space_group_name_H-M   'P 1'
#
loop_
_entity.id
_entity.type
_entity.pdbx_description
1 polymer ?
#
loop_
_entity_poly.entity_id
_entity_poly.type
_entity_poly.pdbx_seq_one_letter_code
_entity_poly.pdbx_strand_id
1 'polypeptide(L)'
;MMALYGKKDQEEHDTLDPIFGSLDEEQDLPKYQLNETPVEPRIAYQVIKDQLLDEGNARLNLATFCQTYMEPEATKLMSETLEKNAIDKSEYPRTAEIENRCVNMIASLWHASPDESYLGTSTVGSSEACMLGGMAMKFAWRNRAEKLGLDIKAKKPNLVISSGYQICWKKFCTYWDIEMRTVPMDMQHQSLDMERVMDYVDEYTIGIVGIMGITYTGRYDDIKKLDALVEEYNKHTDYKVYIHVDAASGGLYTPFMEPDIEWDFKLKNVVSINASGHKYGLVYPGIGWVLWRDKSFLPEELIFKVSYLGGEIPTMAINFSRSASQIIGQYYNFVRYGYKGFHEIHKRTHDVAVYLAKEIEKLGLFEIINDGSQLPIVCYKQKDDVKCKWTLYDLADRLAMTGWQVPAYPLPANLEDVEVQRIVVRGDFGMGMAHAF
;
A
#
# COMPACT_ATOMS: atom_id res chain seq x y z
N MET A 1 36.19 28.06 -13.14
CA MET A 1 35.67 29.08 -12.24
C MET A 1 36.63 29.13 -11.07
N MET A 2 37.33 30.23 -10.84
CA MET A 2 38.22 30.38 -9.69
C MET A 2 37.39 30.34 -8.41
N ALA A 3 37.76 29.47 -7.47
CA ALA A 3 37.19 29.49 -6.13
C ALA A 3 37.47 30.87 -5.52
N LEU A 4 36.45 31.53 -4.98
CA LEU A 4 36.53 32.84 -4.31
C LEU A 4 37.42 32.82 -3.06
N TYR A 5 37.73 31.62 -2.54
CA TYR A 5 38.58 31.42 -1.37
C TYR A 5 39.69 30.45 -1.75
N GLY A 6 40.95 30.88 -1.58
CA GLY A 6 42.12 30.03 -1.77
C GLY A 6 42.11 28.85 -0.78
N LYS A 7 42.73 27.71 -1.16
CA LYS A 7 43.00 26.61 -0.24
C LYS A 7 43.72 27.20 0.98
N LYS A 8 43.10 27.15 2.15
CA LYS A 8 43.77 27.37 3.42
C LYS A 8 44.47 26.06 3.81
N ASP A 9 45.74 26.20 4.26
CA ASP A 9 46.48 25.06 4.80
C ASP A 9 45.77 24.51 6.03
N GLN A 10 45.79 23.22 6.21
CA GLN A 10 45.05 22.44 7.24
C GLN A 10 45.50 22.76 8.70
N GLU A 11 46.40 23.71 8.94
CA GLU A 11 46.91 24.03 10.27
C GLU A 11 46.25 25.26 10.96
N GLU A 12 45.24 25.89 10.30
CA GLU A 12 44.54 27.07 10.89
C GLU A 12 43.10 26.76 11.27
N HIS A 13 42.85 25.69 12.01
CA HIS A 13 41.50 25.30 12.45
C HIS A 13 40.99 26.08 13.66
N ASP A 14 41.68 27.06 14.17
CA ASP A 14 41.29 27.87 15.31
C ASP A 14 40.77 29.28 14.94
N THR A 15 40.48 29.50 13.70
CA THR A 15 39.87 30.75 13.26
C THR A 15 38.35 30.73 13.51
N LEU A 16 37.83 31.81 14.03
CA LEU A 16 36.39 32.07 14.20
C LEU A 16 35.61 31.56 13.01
N ASP A 17 34.65 30.69 13.30
CA ASP A 17 33.70 30.24 12.30
C ASP A 17 33.09 31.45 11.61
N PRO A 18 32.89 31.40 10.28
CA PRO A 18 32.14 32.44 9.59
C PRO A 18 30.76 32.59 10.22
N ILE A 19 30.21 33.80 10.17
CA ILE A 19 28.90 34.14 10.76
C ILE A 19 27.77 33.20 10.25
N PHE A 20 27.96 32.57 9.10
CA PHE A 20 26.97 31.75 8.43
C PHE A 20 27.31 30.26 8.29
N GLY A 21 28.30 29.75 9.01
CA GLY A 21 28.68 28.33 9.02
C GLY A 21 30.15 28.10 9.32
N SER A 22 30.53 26.87 9.64
CA SER A 22 31.91 26.47 9.78
C SER A 22 32.50 26.00 8.44
N LEU A 23 33.84 26.05 8.29
CA LEU A 23 34.51 25.51 7.11
C LEU A 23 34.27 24.01 6.89
N ASP A 24 33.95 23.30 7.97
CA ASP A 24 33.60 21.87 7.90
C ASP A 24 32.22 21.64 7.29
N GLU A 25 31.32 22.62 7.36
CA GLU A 25 29.97 22.57 6.73
C GLU A 25 30.02 22.86 5.22
N GLU A 26 31.14 23.36 4.70
CA GLU A 26 31.37 23.57 3.27
C GLU A 26 31.88 22.31 2.55
N GLN A 27 32.01 21.17 3.24
CA GLN A 27 32.44 19.93 2.64
C GLN A 27 31.41 19.36 1.68
N ASP A 28 31.86 18.94 0.50
CA ASP A 28 31.01 18.20 -0.44
C ASP A 28 30.56 16.85 0.15
N LEU A 29 29.28 16.51 0.03
CA LEU A 29 28.81 15.17 0.39
C LEU A 29 29.43 14.10 -0.50
N PRO A 30 29.89 12.97 0.08
CA PRO A 30 30.45 11.88 -0.69
C PRO A 30 29.39 11.27 -1.60
N LYS A 31 29.66 11.17 -2.91
CA LYS A 31 28.75 10.64 -3.92
C LYS A 31 29.13 9.25 -4.43
N TYR A 32 30.42 8.94 -4.47
CA TYR A 32 30.93 7.74 -5.16
C TYR A 32 31.77 6.85 -4.26
N GLN A 33 32.37 7.39 -3.22
CA GLN A 33 33.23 6.66 -2.28
C GLN A 33 33.10 7.24 -0.89
N LEU A 34 33.41 6.45 0.13
CA LEU A 34 33.41 6.91 1.51
C LEU A 34 34.50 7.94 1.72
N ASN A 35 34.28 8.87 2.65
CA ASN A 35 35.33 9.74 3.14
C ASN A 35 36.45 8.89 3.78
N GLU A 36 37.72 9.31 3.64
CA GLU A 36 38.85 8.64 4.30
C GLU A 36 38.81 8.80 5.81
N THR A 37 38.28 9.90 6.29
CA THR A 37 38.16 10.23 7.72
C THR A 37 36.72 10.38 8.15
N PRO A 38 36.40 10.10 9.45
CA PRO A 38 35.07 10.37 9.98
C PRO A 38 34.80 11.88 10.01
N VAL A 39 33.50 12.21 9.88
CA VAL A 39 32.99 13.58 9.99
C VAL A 39 32.27 13.71 11.32
N GLU A 40 32.32 14.89 11.94
CA GLU A 40 31.58 15.18 13.17
C GLU A 40 30.06 14.91 13.01
N PRO A 41 29.40 14.26 13.98
CA PRO A 41 27.98 13.89 13.86
C PRO A 41 27.05 15.06 13.55
N ARG A 42 27.33 16.25 14.15
CA ARG A 42 26.55 17.47 13.92
C ARG A 42 26.67 17.96 12.48
N ILE A 43 27.86 17.92 11.92
CA ILE A 43 28.15 18.34 10.55
C ILE A 43 27.48 17.37 9.57
N ALA A 44 27.67 16.05 9.76
CA ALA A 44 26.99 15.03 8.96
C ALA A 44 25.46 15.19 8.98
N TYR A 45 24.87 15.46 10.15
CA TYR A 45 23.45 15.74 10.29
C TYR A 45 23.02 16.97 9.47
N GLN A 46 23.75 18.09 9.63
CA GLN A 46 23.37 19.36 8.99
C GLN A 46 23.49 19.27 7.47
N VAL A 47 24.60 18.75 6.95
CA VAL A 47 24.84 18.63 5.50
C VAL A 47 23.81 17.70 4.85
N ILE A 48 23.43 16.59 5.49
CA ILE A 48 22.36 15.71 5.00
C ILE A 48 21.02 16.43 5.05
N LYS A 49 20.72 17.10 6.14
CA LYS A 49 19.46 17.85 6.31
C LYS A 49 19.29 18.93 5.24
N ASP A 50 20.38 19.64 4.91
CA ASP A 50 20.37 20.69 3.90
C ASP A 50 20.11 20.14 2.49
N GLN A 51 20.55 18.92 2.20
CA GLN A 51 20.21 18.22 0.95
C GLN A 51 18.74 17.89 0.82
N LEU A 52 18.00 17.81 1.92
CA LEU A 52 16.57 17.51 1.96
C LEU A 52 15.68 18.76 1.93
N LEU A 53 16.28 19.98 1.92
CA LEU A 53 15.51 21.24 1.94
C LEU A 53 14.75 21.53 0.66
N ASP A 54 15.22 21.02 -0.47
CA ASP A 54 14.58 21.18 -1.78
C ASP A 54 13.51 20.12 -2.07
N GLU A 55 13.33 19.14 -1.17
CA GLU A 55 12.24 18.18 -1.28
C GLU A 55 10.88 18.82 -0.99
N GLY A 56 9.85 18.36 -1.71
CA GLY A 56 8.48 18.83 -1.53
C GLY A 56 7.92 18.47 -0.15
N ASN A 57 7.02 19.29 0.36
CA ASN A 57 6.31 18.98 1.59
C ASN A 57 5.40 17.76 1.41
N ALA A 58 5.65 16.69 2.16
CA ALA A 58 4.90 15.42 2.08
C ALA A 58 3.39 15.60 2.27
N ARG A 59 2.93 16.58 3.06
CA ARG A 59 1.50 16.87 3.27
C ARG A 59 0.82 17.42 2.01
N LEU A 60 1.56 18.12 1.13
CA LEU A 60 1.05 18.67 -0.12
C LEU A 60 1.13 17.66 -1.27
N ASN A 61 1.72 16.50 -1.05
CA ASN A 61 1.75 15.41 -2.03
C ASN A 61 0.42 14.64 -1.99
N LEU A 62 -0.51 15.01 -2.87
CA LEU A 62 -1.82 14.39 -2.98
C LEU A 62 -1.82 13.16 -3.91
N ALA A 63 -0.66 12.77 -4.45
CA ALA A 63 -0.49 11.55 -5.23
C ALA A 63 -0.37 10.30 -4.36
N THR A 64 0.27 10.41 -3.19
CA THR A 64 0.59 9.28 -2.33
C THR A 64 -0.58 8.87 -1.44
N PHE A 65 -0.74 7.56 -1.27
CA PHE A 65 -1.65 6.98 -0.27
C PHE A 65 -1.02 6.89 1.13
N CYS A 66 0.30 7.00 1.23
CA CYS A 66 1.01 6.86 2.50
C CYS A 66 0.72 8.03 3.44
N GLN A 67 0.55 7.73 4.73
CA GLN A 67 0.37 8.74 5.76
C GLN A 67 1.63 9.57 5.95
N THR A 68 1.45 10.85 6.18
CA THR A 68 2.51 11.85 6.38
C THR A 68 2.46 12.50 7.77
N TYR A 69 1.56 12.03 8.62
CA TYR A 69 1.41 12.50 9.99
C TYR A 69 1.03 11.37 10.95
N MET A 70 1.67 11.32 12.09
CA MET A 70 1.26 10.59 13.29
C MET A 70 1.40 11.51 14.50
N GLU A 71 0.66 11.21 15.58
CA GLU A 71 0.77 11.96 16.84
C GLU A 71 2.21 11.91 17.39
N PRO A 72 2.68 12.97 18.11
CA PRO A 72 4.03 13.00 18.66
C PRO A 72 4.36 11.80 19.56
N GLU A 73 3.39 11.33 20.33
CA GLU A 73 3.53 10.16 21.22
C GLU A 73 3.79 8.88 20.39
N ALA A 74 3.09 8.70 19.26
CA ALA A 74 3.31 7.60 18.36
C ALA A 74 4.72 7.65 17.76
N THR A 75 5.13 8.83 17.26
CA THR A 75 6.46 9.03 16.67
C THR A 75 7.57 8.78 17.69
N LYS A 76 7.39 9.26 18.93
CA LYS A 76 8.32 9.00 20.03
C LYS A 76 8.44 7.50 20.32
N LEU A 77 7.30 6.82 20.48
CA LEU A 77 7.27 5.38 20.76
C LEU A 77 7.91 4.56 19.63
N MET A 78 7.66 4.94 18.38
CA MET A 78 8.31 4.32 17.22
C MET A 78 9.83 4.53 17.23
N SER A 79 10.31 5.74 17.56
CA SER A 79 11.73 6.03 17.72
C SER A 79 12.38 5.19 18.83
N GLU A 80 11.70 5.01 19.95
CA GLU A 80 12.17 4.23 21.11
C GLU A 80 12.19 2.72 20.85
N THR A 81 11.69 2.26 19.71
CA THR A 81 11.57 0.84 19.34
C THR A 81 12.21 0.49 17.99
N LEU A 82 12.98 1.41 17.40
CA LEU A 82 13.63 1.23 16.11
C LEU A 82 14.62 0.06 16.10
N GLU A 83 15.31 -0.18 17.22
CA GLU A 83 16.32 -1.23 17.38
C GLU A 83 15.73 -2.63 17.57
N LYS A 84 14.43 -2.76 17.86
CA LYS A 84 13.78 -4.05 18.05
C LYS A 84 13.58 -4.74 16.71
N ASN A 85 14.25 -5.87 16.52
CA ASN A 85 14.12 -6.67 15.32
C ASN A 85 12.87 -7.55 15.38
N ALA A 86 11.93 -7.37 14.47
CA ALA A 86 10.63 -8.05 14.47
C ALA A 86 10.71 -9.56 14.28
N ILE A 87 11.82 -10.09 13.73
CA ILE A 87 12.03 -11.53 13.57
C ILE A 87 12.47 -12.20 14.88
N ASP A 88 13.09 -11.48 15.81
CA ASP A 88 13.65 -12.01 17.04
C ASP A 88 12.58 -12.14 18.14
N LYS A 89 11.60 -13.01 17.89
CA LYS A 89 10.43 -13.19 18.76
C LYS A 89 10.78 -13.71 20.16
N SER A 90 11.89 -14.42 20.28
CA SER A 90 12.41 -14.88 21.59
C SER A 90 13.01 -13.76 22.42
N GLU A 91 13.74 -12.84 21.78
CA GLU A 91 14.34 -11.69 22.42
C GLU A 91 13.30 -10.59 22.71
N TYR A 92 12.31 -10.43 21.81
CA TYR A 92 11.25 -9.44 21.93
C TYR A 92 9.85 -10.06 21.99
N PRO A 93 9.54 -10.92 23.00
CA PRO A 93 8.26 -11.64 23.06
C PRO A 93 7.06 -10.71 23.18
N ARG A 94 7.20 -9.53 23.78
CA ARG A 94 6.12 -8.55 23.87
C ARG A 94 5.83 -7.88 22.53
N THR A 95 6.84 -7.67 21.71
CA THR A 95 6.67 -7.18 20.33
C THR A 95 5.94 -8.21 19.47
N ALA A 96 6.30 -9.49 19.59
CA ALA A 96 5.60 -10.58 18.92
C ALA A 96 4.13 -10.70 19.38
N GLU A 97 3.87 -10.52 20.66
CA GLU A 97 2.50 -10.47 21.21
C GLU A 97 1.70 -9.29 20.62
N ILE A 98 2.31 -8.12 20.49
CA ILE A 98 1.70 -6.94 19.90
C ILE A 98 1.36 -7.18 18.40
N GLU A 99 2.27 -7.80 17.64
CA GLU A 99 1.99 -8.21 16.26
C GLU A 99 0.75 -9.10 16.19
N ASN A 100 0.68 -10.14 17.04
CA ASN A 100 -0.46 -11.04 17.09
C ASN A 100 -1.76 -10.31 17.47
N ARG A 101 -1.71 -9.35 18.39
CA ARG A 101 -2.88 -8.52 18.73
C ARG A 101 -3.36 -7.70 17.56
N CYS A 102 -2.46 -7.12 16.76
CA CYS A 102 -2.83 -6.43 15.53
C CYS A 102 -3.50 -7.38 14.54
N VAL A 103 -2.95 -8.58 14.34
CA VAL A 103 -3.57 -9.62 13.48
C VAL A 103 -4.97 -9.95 13.97
N ASN A 104 -5.17 -10.16 15.28
CA ASN A 104 -6.48 -10.48 15.86
C ASN A 104 -7.50 -9.35 15.68
N MET A 105 -7.08 -8.10 15.88
CA MET A 105 -7.94 -6.93 15.68
C MET A 105 -8.36 -6.80 14.22
N ILE A 106 -7.45 -6.99 13.28
CA ILE A 106 -7.72 -6.94 11.84
C ILE A 106 -8.61 -8.11 11.43
N ALA A 107 -8.35 -9.32 11.92
CA ALA A 107 -9.18 -10.50 11.69
C ALA A 107 -10.64 -10.27 12.13
N SER A 108 -10.82 -9.67 13.31
CA SER A 108 -12.14 -9.28 13.80
C SER A 108 -12.82 -8.24 12.92
N LEU A 109 -12.09 -7.24 12.43
CA LEU A 109 -12.61 -6.23 11.50
C LEU A 109 -13.04 -6.83 10.16
N TRP A 110 -12.37 -7.91 9.72
CA TRP A 110 -12.64 -8.60 8.46
C TRP A 110 -13.50 -9.86 8.66
N HIS A 111 -14.20 -9.97 9.79
CA HIS A 111 -15.15 -11.02 10.10
C HIS A 111 -14.59 -12.44 9.94
N ALA A 112 -13.32 -12.65 10.27
CA ALA A 112 -12.78 -13.99 10.38
C ALA A 112 -13.53 -14.77 11.48
N SER A 113 -13.70 -16.09 11.27
CA SER A 113 -14.43 -16.91 12.26
C SER A 113 -13.70 -16.92 13.59
N PRO A 114 -14.39 -16.67 14.73
CA PRO A 114 -13.80 -16.73 16.05
C PRO A 114 -13.41 -18.15 16.47
N ASP A 115 -13.93 -19.18 15.82
CA ASP A 115 -13.64 -20.59 16.07
C ASP A 115 -12.36 -21.07 15.37
N GLU A 116 -11.79 -20.24 14.50
CA GLU A 116 -10.55 -20.49 13.78
C GLU A 116 -9.40 -19.71 14.42
N SER A 117 -8.21 -20.32 14.44
CA SER A 117 -7.01 -19.60 14.86
C SER A 117 -6.72 -18.50 13.81
N TYR A 118 -6.76 -17.27 14.23
CA TYR A 118 -6.40 -16.17 13.34
C TYR A 118 -4.99 -16.37 12.79
N LEU A 119 -4.87 -16.34 11.47
CA LEU A 119 -3.66 -16.64 10.73
C LEU A 119 -3.26 -15.44 9.89
N GLY A 120 -2.17 -14.79 10.25
CA GLY A 120 -1.69 -13.62 9.56
C GLY A 120 -0.31 -13.19 10.02
N THR A 121 0.24 -12.20 9.32
CA THR A 121 1.53 -11.61 9.66
C THR A 121 1.60 -10.16 9.22
N SER A 122 2.46 -9.39 9.89
CA SER A 122 2.89 -8.08 9.39
C SER A 122 3.90 -8.24 8.25
N THR A 123 3.94 -7.26 7.39
CA THR A 123 4.86 -7.13 6.25
C THR A 123 5.41 -5.71 6.18
N VAL A 124 6.41 -5.45 5.33
CA VAL A 124 6.92 -4.08 5.13
C VAL A 124 6.01 -3.21 4.25
N GLY A 125 4.87 -3.75 3.84
CA GLY A 125 3.86 -3.08 3.03
C GLY A 125 3.03 -4.07 2.22
N SER A 126 1.96 -3.59 1.55
CA SER A 126 1.08 -4.47 0.78
C SER A 126 1.76 -5.20 -0.36
N SER A 127 2.85 -4.69 -0.94
CA SER A 127 3.55 -5.43 -2.00
C SER A 127 4.05 -6.79 -1.52
N GLU A 128 4.64 -6.86 -0.33
CA GLU A 128 5.02 -8.13 0.30
C GLU A 128 3.77 -8.94 0.68
N ALA A 129 2.75 -8.29 1.23
CA ALA A 129 1.50 -8.95 1.63
C ALA A 129 0.78 -9.60 0.42
N CYS A 130 0.70 -8.90 -0.73
CA CYS A 130 0.18 -9.44 -1.98
C CYS A 130 1.00 -10.66 -2.46
N MET A 131 2.34 -10.56 -2.38
CA MET A 131 3.22 -11.67 -2.76
C MET A 131 3.00 -12.90 -1.88
N LEU A 132 2.85 -12.73 -0.57
CA LEU A 132 2.53 -13.83 0.35
C LEU A 132 1.17 -14.45 0.06
N GLY A 133 0.13 -13.63 -0.18
CA GLY A 133 -1.19 -14.10 -0.58
C GLY A 133 -1.15 -14.86 -1.90
N GLY A 134 -0.45 -14.32 -2.90
CA GLY A 134 -0.25 -14.93 -4.22
C GLY A 134 0.52 -16.26 -4.15
N MET A 135 1.60 -16.32 -3.37
CA MET A 135 2.35 -17.55 -3.16
C MET A 135 1.49 -18.63 -2.49
N ALA A 136 0.74 -18.26 -1.46
CA ALA A 136 -0.17 -19.20 -0.80
C ALA A 136 -1.21 -19.77 -1.79
N MET A 137 -1.81 -18.92 -2.64
CA MET A 137 -2.71 -19.38 -3.71
C MET A 137 -2.01 -20.33 -4.69
N LYS A 138 -0.79 -19.99 -5.16
CA LYS A 138 -0.03 -20.82 -6.08
C LYS A 138 0.27 -22.19 -5.51
N PHE A 139 0.78 -22.26 -4.29
CA PHE A 139 1.14 -23.53 -3.63
C PHE A 139 -0.11 -24.34 -3.30
N ALA A 140 -1.17 -23.71 -2.80
CA ALA A 140 -2.43 -24.39 -2.55
C ALA A 140 -3.07 -24.95 -3.85
N TRP A 141 -3.02 -24.19 -4.96
CA TRP A 141 -3.42 -24.66 -6.28
C TRP A 141 -2.58 -25.87 -6.72
N ARG A 142 -1.25 -25.77 -6.66
CA ARG A 142 -0.34 -26.84 -7.02
C ARG A 142 -0.68 -28.14 -6.27
N ASN A 143 -0.80 -28.05 -4.95
CA ASN A 143 -1.07 -29.22 -4.12
C ASN A 143 -2.44 -29.87 -4.43
N ARG A 144 -3.44 -29.08 -4.84
CA ARG A 144 -4.74 -29.61 -5.30
C ARG A 144 -4.64 -30.20 -6.69
N ALA A 145 -4.02 -29.52 -7.62
CA ALA A 145 -3.88 -29.92 -9.02
C ALA A 145 -3.12 -31.27 -9.14
N GLU A 146 -2.03 -31.42 -8.39
CA GLU A 146 -1.26 -32.69 -8.34
C GLU A 146 -2.11 -33.85 -7.80
N LYS A 147 -2.91 -33.63 -6.74
CA LYS A 147 -3.83 -34.66 -6.20
C LYS A 147 -4.92 -35.06 -7.20
N LEU A 148 -5.32 -34.16 -8.08
CA LEU A 148 -6.29 -34.43 -9.14
C LEU A 148 -5.65 -34.99 -10.42
N GLY A 149 -4.31 -35.14 -10.45
CA GLY A 149 -3.60 -35.70 -11.59
C GLY A 149 -3.38 -34.72 -12.75
N LEU A 150 -3.52 -33.41 -12.51
CA LEU A 150 -3.20 -32.39 -13.51
C LEU A 150 -1.68 -32.35 -13.76
N ASP A 151 -1.27 -32.35 -15.02
CA ASP A 151 0.14 -32.10 -15.35
C ASP A 151 0.46 -30.60 -15.19
N ILE A 152 0.92 -30.24 -14.02
CA ILE A 152 1.27 -28.85 -13.65
C ILE A 152 2.44 -28.27 -14.47
N LYS A 153 3.15 -29.11 -15.26
CA LYS A 153 4.25 -28.68 -16.14
C LYS A 153 3.81 -28.47 -17.58
N ALA A 154 2.62 -28.94 -17.95
CA ALA A 154 2.12 -28.81 -19.33
C ALA A 154 1.85 -27.35 -19.72
N LYS A 155 1.47 -26.52 -18.74
CA LYS A 155 1.15 -25.10 -18.94
C LYS A 155 1.52 -24.30 -17.69
N LYS A 156 1.89 -23.03 -17.87
CA LYS A 156 2.11 -22.11 -16.75
C LYS A 156 0.81 -21.89 -15.96
N PRO A 157 0.88 -21.84 -14.62
CA PRO A 157 -0.25 -21.38 -13.83
C PRO A 157 -0.58 -19.92 -14.16
N ASN A 158 -1.83 -19.54 -14.00
CA ASN A 158 -2.27 -18.17 -14.26
C ASN A 158 -2.99 -17.55 -13.08
N LEU A 159 -2.97 -16.22 -13.04
CA LEU A 159 -3.68 -15.38 -12.07
C LEU A 159 -4.63 -14.46 -12.83
N VAL A 160 -5.88 -14.38 -12.40
CA VAL A 160 -6.89 -13.49 -12.99
C VAL A 160 -7.06 -12.24 -12.14
N ILE A 161 -7.03 -11.06 -12.78
CA ILE A 161 -7.12 -9.75 -12.11
C ILE A 161 -7.63 -8.70 -13.11
N SER A 162 -8.23 -7.60 -12.63
CA SER A 162 -8.58 -6.47 -13.50
C SER A 162 -7.34 -5.75 -14.06
N SER A 163 -7.46 -5.08 -15.20
CA SER A 163 -6.36 -4.25 -15.74
C SER A 163 -5.99 -3.06 -14.83
N GLY A 164 -6.84 -2.71 -13.86
CA GLY A 164 -6.58 -1.69 -12.84
C GLY A 164 -5.66 -2.11 -11.69
N TYR A 165 -4.94 -3.21 -11.82
CA TYR A 165 -4.05 -3.76 -10.78
C TYR A 165 -2.89 -2.83 -10.42
N GLN A 166 -2.38 -2.97 -9.19
CA GLN A 166 -1.13 -2.34 -8.76
C GLN A 166 0.07 -3.18 -9.22
N ILE A 167 1.18 -2.51 -9.56
CA ILE A 167 2.39 -3.13 -10.15
C ILE A 167 2.96 -4.31 -9.34
N CYS A 168 2.67 -4.42 -8.05
CA CYS A 168 3.10 -5.56 -7.22
C CYS A 168 2.60 -6.90 -7.77
N TRP A 169 1.40 -6.95 -8.37
CA TRP A 169 0.86 -8.16 -8.98
C TRP A 169 1.60 -8.55 -10.26
N LYS A 170 2.01 -7.56 -11.06
CA LYS A 170 2.88 -7.80 -12.22
C LYS A 170 4.23 -8.36 -11.77
N LYS A 171 4.82 -7.77 -10.74
CA LYS A 171 6.08 -8.27 -10.14
C LYS A 171 5.90 -9.69 -9.60
N PHE A 172 4.81 -9.96 -8.87
CA PHE A 172 4.50 -11.30 -8.38
C PHE A 172 4.47 -12.31 -9.53
N CYS A 173 3.67 -12.07 -10.56
CA CYS A 173 3.54 -12.98 -11.70
C CYS A 173 4.88 -13.20 -12.41
N THR A 174 5.68 -12.14 -12.59
CA THR A 174 7.00 -12.22 -13.20
C THR A 174 8.00 -13.03 -12.35
N TYR A 175 8.06 -12.78 -11.05
CA TYR A 175 9.04 -13.42 -10.16
C TYR A 175 8.76 -14.91 -9.95
N TRP A 176 7.49 -15.31 -9.94
CA TRP A 176 7.09 -16.70 -9.70
C TRP A 176 6.61 -17.44 -10.95
N ASP A 177 6.92 -16.90 -12.14
CA ASP A 177 6.64 -17.53 -13.44
C ASP A 177 5.15 -17.91 -13.61
N ILE A 178 4.28 -16.93 -13.40
CA ILE A 178 2.82 -17.04 -13.50
C ILE A 178 2.35 -16.21 -14.69
N GLU A 179 1.44 -16.73 -15.50
CA GLU A 179 0.73 -15.97 -16.53
C GLU A 179 -0.25 -15.01 -15.86
N MET A 180 -0.11 -13.72 -16.10
CA MET A 180 -1.09 -12.74 -15.61
C MET A 180 -2.19 -12.54 -16.65
N ARG A 181 -3.41 -12.93 -16.33
CA ARG A 181 -4.60 -12.74 -17.16
C ARG A 181 -5.36 -11.52 -16.67
N THR A 182 -5.28 -10.46 -17.45
CA THR A 182 -5.95 -9.20 -17.10
C THR A 182 -7.30 -9.12 -17.77
N VAL A 183 -8.35 -8.92 -16.98
CA VAL A 183 -9.69 -8.60 -17.45
C VAL A 183 -9.70 -7.11 -17.79
N PRO A 184 -10.00 -6.72 -19.05
CA PRO A 184 -9.96 -5.34 -19.47
C PRO A 184 -11.01 -4.50 -18.75
N MET A 185 -10.62 -3.28 -18.37
CA MET A 185 -11.53 -2.23 -17.92
C MET A 185 -11.98 -1.37 -19.10
N ASP A 186 -13.14 -0.76 -18.99
CA ASP A 186 -13.63 0.31 -19.88
C ASP A 186 -14.26 1.46 -19.07
N MET A 187 -14.73 2.50 -19.74
CA MET A 187 -15.32 3.66 -19.03
C MET A 187 -16.65 3.36 -18.34
N GLN A 188 -17.31 2.26 -18.68
CA GLN A 188 -18.53 1.79 -18.00
C GLN A 188 -18.19 0.84 -16.84
N HIS A 189 -17.12 0.05 -17.00
CA HIS A 189 -16.62 -0.93 -16.03
C HIS A 189 -15.22 -0.54 -15.57
N GLN A 190 -15.14 0.46 -14.68
CA GLN A 190 -13.88 0.97 -14.11
C GLN A 190 -13.39 0.13 -12.91
N SER A 191 -13.84 -1.11 -12.84
CA SER A 191 -13.49 -2.16 -11.87
C SER A 191 -13.46 -3.49 -12.59
N LEU A 192 -13.27 -4.61 -11.88
CA LEU A 192 -13.29 -5.96 -12.47
C LEU A 192 -14.64 -6.23 -13.14
N ASP A 193 -14.61 -6.53 -14.42
CA ASP A 193 -15.81 -6.84 -15.19
C ASP A 193 -16.35 -8.23 -14.80
N MET A 194 -17.46 -8.23 -14.06
CA MET A 194 -18.10 -9.44 -13.53
C MET A 194 -18.82 -10.27 -14.61
N GLU A 195 -19.04 -9.73 -15.79
CA GLU A 195 -19.64 -10.49 -16.91
C GLU A 195 -18.59 -11.30 -17.65
N ARG A 196 -17.34 -10.87 -17.61
CA ARG A 196 -16.24 -11.46 -18.38
C ARG A 196 -15.19 -12.19 -17.53
N VAL A 197 -15.11 -11.94 -16.22
CA VAL A 197 -14.03 -12.44 -15.37
C VAL A 197 -13.89 -13.98 -15.45
N MET A 198 -14.98 -14.71 -15.54
CA MET A 198 -14.96 -16.16 -15.57
C MET A 198 -14.48 -16.75 -16.91
N ASP A 199 -14.48 -15.98 -18.00
CA ASP A 199 -13.89 -16.39 -19.29
C ASP A 199 -12.37 -16.53 -19.23
N TYR A 200 -11.73 -15.93 -18.22
CA TYR A 200 -10.28 -15.96 -18.00
C TYR A 200 -9.84 -17.10 -17.08
N VAL A 201 -10.77 -17.88 -16.53
CA VAL A 201 -10.53 -18.93 -15.54
C VAL A 201 -10.44 -20.30 -16.21
N ASP A 202 -9.43 -21.06 -15.86
CA ASP A 202 -9.27 -22.46 -16.25
C ASP A 202 -8.68 -23.31 -15.11
N GLU A 203 -8.36 -24.59 -15.35
CA GLU A 203 -7.78 -25.51 -14.38
C GLU A 203 -6.36 -25.10 -13.90
N TYR A 204 -5.69 -24.22 -14.63
CA TYR A 204 -4.37 -23.65 -14.28
C TYR A 204 -4.48 -22.33 -13.50
N THR A 205 -5.69 -21.87 -13.21
CA THR A 205 -5.91 -20.64 -12.46
C THR A 205 -5.63 -20.85 -10.97
N ILE A 206 -4.61 -20.15 -10.45
CA ILE A 206 -4.25 -20.24 -9.03
C ILE A 206 -5.25 -19.51 -8.13
N GLY A 207 -5.90 -18.46 -8.66
CA GLY A 207 -6.91 -17.65 -7.97
C GLY A 207 -7.27 -16.42 -8.76
N ILE A 208 -8.28 -15.71 -8.26
CA ILE A 208 -8.74 -14.41 -8.76
C ILE A 208 -8.44 -13.35 -7.71
N VAL A 209 -7.92 -12.21 -8.14
CA VAL A 209 -7.69 -11.06 -7.24
C VAL A 209 -8.81 -10.05 -7.45
N GLY A 210 -9.58 -9.81 -6.40
CA GLY A 210 -10.50 -8.68 -6.32
C GLY A 210 -9.86 -7.52 -5.57
N ILE A 211 -10.09 -6.28 -5.99
CA ILE A 211 -9.41 -5.09 -5.48
C ILE A 211 -10.39 -4.17 -4.74
N MET A 212 -10.11 -3.92 -3.47
CA MET A 212 -10.84 -2.92 -2.66
C MET A 212 -10.08 -1.59 -2.65
N GLY A 213 -10.20 -0.86 -3.76
CA GLY A 213 -9.55 0.43 -3.98
C GLY A 213 -8.50 0.39 -5.09
N ILE A 214 -8.97 0.36 -6.34
CA ILE A 214 -8.14 0.44 -7.54
C ILE A 214 -7.27 1.70 -7.49
N THR A 215 -5.97 1.51 -7.67
CA THR A 215 -4.98 2.59 -7.53
C THR A 215 -5.25 3.78 -8.46
N TYR A 216 -5.75 3.53 -9.65
CA TYR A 216 -6.00 4.57 -10.66
C TYR A 216 -7.21 5.45 -10.33
N THR A 217 -8.29 4.85 -9.85
CA THR A 217 -9.59 5.54 -9.71
C THR A 217 -10.16 5.52 -8.29
N GLY A 218 -9.69 4.65 -7.41
CA GLY A 218 -10.27 4.44 -6.07
C GLY A 218 -11.52 3.57 -6.04
N ARG A 219 -11.98 3.03 -7.18
CA ARG A 219 -13.17 2.19 -7.25
C ARG A 219 -12.95 0.84 -6.58
N TYR A 220 -14.03 0.23 -6.10
CA TYR A 220 -14.05 -1.14 -5.59
C TYR A 220 -14.48 -2.14 -6.66
N ASP A 221 -13.87 -3.32 -6.66
CA ASP A 221 -14.46 -4.48 -7.32
C ASP A 221 -15.65 -5.00 -6.50
N ASP A 222 -16.67 -5.54 -7.15
CA ASP A 222 -17.82 -6.17 -6.49
C ASP A 222 -17.44 -7.59 -6.03
N ILE A 223 -16.80 -7.68 -4.85
CA ILE A 223 -16.30 -8.95 -4.30
C ILE A 223 -17.44 -9.91 -4.00
N LYS A 224 -18.62 -9.40 -3.62
CA LYS A 224 -19.81 -10.23 -3.37
C LYS A 224 -20.29 -10.92 -4.65
N LYS A 225 -20.37 -10.18 -5.76
CA LYS A 225 -20.73 -10.75 -7.05
C LYS A 225 -19.67 -11.73 -7.54
N LEU A 226 -18.40 -11.40 -7.35
CA LEU A 226 -17.29 -12.29 -7.67
C LEU A 226 -17.35 -13.60 -6.88
N ASP A 227 -17.65 -13.54 -5.58
CA ASP A 227 -17.80 -14.72 -4.72
C ASP A 227 -18.93 -15.65 -5.24
N ALA A 228 -20.06 -15.07 -5.64
CA ALA A 228 -21.18 -15.83 -6.20
C ALA A 228 -20.80 -16.52 -7.55
N LEU A 229 -20.06 -15.84 -8.42
CA LEU A 229 -19.59 -16.40 -9.67
C LEU A 229 -18.59 -17.55 -9.43
N VAL A 230 -17.66 -17.37 -8.50
CA VAL A 230 -16.69 -18.38 -8.09
C VAL A 230 -17.38 -19.57 -7.43
N GLU A 231 -18.39 -19.35 -6.60
CA GLU A 231 -19.17 -20.45 -5.99
C GLU A 231 -19.89 -21.27 -7.05
N GLU A 232 -20.47 -20.61 -8.07
CA GLU A 232 -21.13 -21.31 -9.17
C GLU A 232 -20.12 -22.12 -10.01
N TYR A 233 -18.99 -21.53 -10.40
CA TYR A 233 -17.91 -22.22 -11.09
C TYR A 233 -17.43 -23.44 -10.30
N ASN A 234 -17.22 -23.27 -9.01
CA ASN A 234 -16.74 -24.31 -8.12
C ASN A 234 -17.71 -25.50 -7.94
N LYS A 235 -19.00 -25.38 -8.27
CA LYS A 235 -19.95 -26.50 -8.28
C LYS A 235 -19.72 -27.45 -9.45
N HIS A 236 -19.18 -26.94 -10.56
CA HIS A 236 -19.07 -27.65 -11.82
C HIS A 236 -17.66 -28.16 -12.15
N THR A 237 -16.70 -27.97 -11.24
CA THR A 237 -15.32 -28.44 -11.43
C THR A 237 -14.70 -28.94 -10.11
N ASP A 238 -13.73 -29.85 -10.23
CA ASP A 238 -12.88 -30.26 -9.10
C ASP A 238 -11.66 -29.32 -8.95
N TYR A 239 -11.31 -28.56 -9.99
CA TYR A 239 -10.23 -27.56 -9.98
C TYR A 239 -10.74 -26.24 -9.38
N LYS A 240 -10.99 -26.28 -8.06
CA LYS A 240 -11.55 -25.13 -7.34
C LYS A 240 -10.65 -23.90 -7.46
N VAL A 241 -11.25 -22.74 -7.67
CA VAL A 241 -10.61 -21.43 -7.65
C VAL A 241 -11.11 -20.62 -6.44
N TYR A 242 -10.27 -19.72 -5.94
CA TYR A 242 -10.58 -18.90 -4.77
C TYR A 242 -10.18 -17.45 -4.99
N ILE A 243 -10.63 -16.59 -4.09
CA ILE A 243 -10.43 -15.14 -4.17
C ILE A 243 -9.40 -14.71 -3.13
N HIS A 244 -8.40 -13.96 -3.58
CA HIS A 244 -7.60 -13.08 -2.73
C HIS A 244 -8.15 -11.66 -2.87
N VAL A 245 -8.37 -10.96 -1.77
CA VAL A 245 -8.80 -9.55 -1.81
C VAL A 245 -7.59 -8.65 -1.54
N ASP A 246 -7.17 -7.95 -2.58
CA ASP A 246 -6.22 -6.84 -2.42
C ASP A 246 -6.96 -5.62 -1.88
N ALA A 247 -7.00 -5.53 -0.57
CA ALA A 247 -7.58 -4.42 0.16
C ALA A 247 -6.50 -3.45 0.69
N ALA A 248 -5.42 -3.26 -0.08
CA ALA A 248 -4.31 -2.38 0.30
C ALA A 248 -4.78 -1.00 0.76
N SER A 249 -5.81 -0.46 0.12
CA SER A 249 -6.44 0.81 0.50
C SER A 249 -7.70 0.60 1.34
N GLY A 250 -8.65 -0.23 0.86
CA GLY A 250 -9.95 -0.40 1.50
C GLY A 250 -9.95 -1.16 2.81
N GLY A 251 -8.99 -2.06 3.05
CA GLY A 251 -9.03 -3.01 4.18
C GLY A 251 -9.07 -2.39 5.57
N LEU A 252 -8.47 -1.19 5.73
CA LEU A 252 -8.50 -0.44 6.98
C LEU A 252 -9.31 0.89 6.85
N TYR A 253 -10.19 0.95 5.84
CA TYR A 253 -11.12 2.06 5.63
C TYR A 253 -12.58 1.55 5.60
N THR A 254 -12.88 0.61 4.70
CA THR A 254 -14.22 0.09 4.45
C THR A 254 -14.91 -0.46 5.71
N PRO A 255 -14.26 -1.21 6.62
CA PRO A 255 -14.91 -1.68 7.85
C PRO A 255 -15.47 -0.57 8.75
N PHE A 256 -14.90 0.62 8.68
CA PHE A 256 -15.32 1.77 9.48
C PHE A 256 -16.35 2.64 8.79
N MET A 257 -16.31 2.73 7.46
CA MET A 257 -17.15 3.65 6.69
C MET A 257 -18.35 2.98 6.03
N GLU A 258 -18.20 1.73 5.63
CA GLU A 258 -19.18 0.97 4.86
C GLU A 258 -19.31 -0.46 5.44
N PRO A 259 -19.67 -0.62 6.73
CA PRO A 259 -19.65 -1.92 7.43
C PRO A 259 -20.64 -2.94 6.86
N ASP A 260 -21.61 -2.50 6.07
CA ASP A 260 -22.65 -3.34 5.46
C ASP A 260 -22.20 -3.95 4.12
N ILE A 261 -21.08 -3.47 3.53
CA ILE A 261 -20.53 -4.06 2.30
C ILE A 261 -19.88 -5.39 2.63
N GLU A 262 -20.30 -6.44 1.95
CA GLU A 262 -19.70 -7.77 2.04
C GLU A 262 -18.55 -7.91 1.02
N TRP A 263 -17.31 -7.96 1.50
CA TRP A 263 -16.11 -8.05 0.68
C TRP A 263 -15.02 -8.92 1.31
N ASP A 264 -15.19 -9.30 2.56
CA ASP A 264 -14.19 -9.93 3.43
C ASP A 264 -14.48 -11.41 3.70
N PHE A 265 -14.02 -11.96 4.81
CA PHE A 265 -14.20 -13.36 5.19
C PHE A 265 -15.67 -13.75 5.49
N LYS A 266 -16.64 -12.83 5.43
CA LYS A 266 -18.07 -13.18 5.33
C LYS A 266 -18.36 -13.97 4.07
N LEU A 267 -17.60 -13.74 3.00
CA LEU A 267 -17.75 -14.40 1.71
C LEU A 267 -16.95 -15.72 1.68
N LYS A 268 -17.60 -16.79 1.29
CA LYS A 268 -17.08 -18.16 1.42
C LYS A 268 -15.78 -18.41 0.66
N ASN A 269 -15.64 -17.87 -0.54
CA ASN A 269 -14.52 -18.13 -1.43
C ASN A 269 -13.37 -17.10 -1.26
N VAL A 270 -13.53 -16.10 -0.39
CA VAL A 270 -12.44 -15.20 0.00
C VAL A 270 -11.55 -15.95 0.99
N VAL A 271 -10.34 -16.28 0.58
CA VAL A 271 -9.41 -17.12 1.36
C VAL A 271 -8.23 -16.38 1.94
N SER A 272 -7.91 -15.21 1.40
CA SER A 272 -6.87 -14.33 1.95
C SER A 272 -7.15 -12.87 1.61
N ILE A 273 -6.69 -11.98 2.49
CA ILE A 273 -6.87 -10.53 2.37
C ILE A 273 -5.58 -9.83 2.79
N ASN A 274 -5.18 -8.78 2.07
CA ASN A 274 -4.10 -7.91 2.50
C ASN A 274 -4.56 -6.46 2.69
N ALA A 275 -3.84 -5.71 3.53
CA ALA A 275 -4.01 -4.26 3.68
C ALA A 275 -2.67 -3.55 3.91
N SER A 276 -2.60 -2.27 3.56
CA SER A 276 -1.49 -1.39 3.94
C SER A 276 -1.82 -0.64 5.23
N GLY A 277 -1.11 -0.95 6.31
CA GLY A 277 -1.21 -0.19 7.56
C GLY A 277 -0.80 1.28 7.38
N HIS A 278 0.15 1.52 6.47
CA HIS A 278 0.67 2.86 6.16
C HIS A 278 -0.22 3.71 5.23
N LYS A 279 -1.39 3.18 4.81
CA LYS A 279 -2.42 3.94 4.10
C LYS A 279 -3.50 4.35 5.12
N TYR A 280 -4.67 3.75 5.06
CA TYR A 280 -5.78 4.07 5.96
C TYR A 280 -5.68 3.38 7.34
N GLY A 281 -4.61 2.62 7.62
CA GLY A 281 -4.22 2.24 8.98
C GLY A 281 -3.50 3.34 9.74
N LEU A 282 -3.26 4.49 9.09
CA LEU A 282 -2.78 5.75 9.66
C LEU A 282 -1.36 5.69 10.25
N VAL A 283 -0.51 4.78 9.75
CA VAL A 283 0.90 4.64 10.17
C VAL A 283 1.82 5.19 9.09
N TYR A 284 3.00 5.66 9.47
CA TYR A 284 4.07 6.00 8.52
C TYR A 284 4.45 4.80 7.62
N PRO A 285 5.00 5.04 6.41
CA PRO A 285 5.40 3.98 5.48
C PRO A 285 6.21 2.86 6.13
N GLY A 286 5.96 1.60 5.72
CA GLY A 286 6.73 0.43 6.16
C GLY A 286 5.92 -0.64 6.89
N ILE A 287 4.59 -0.63 6.79
CA ILE A 287 3.73 -1.66 7.39
C ILE A 287 2.61 -2.09 6.44
N GLY A 288 2.41 -3.39 6.32
CA GLY A 288 1.28 -4.06 5.69
C GLY A 288 0.88 -5.29 6.48
N TRP A 289 -0.26 -5.85 6.13
CA TRP A 289 -0.85 -7.00 6.78
C TRP A 289 -1.38 -7.97 5.74
N VAL A 290 -1.23 -9.27 5.98
CA VAL A 290 -1.90 -10.33 5.22
C VAL A 290 -2.46 -11.33 6.18
N LEU A 291 -3.72 -11.73 5.95
CA LEU A 291 -4.42 -12.74 6.73
C LEU A 291 -4.98 -13.79 5.78
N TRP A 292 -5.02 -15.03 6.26
CA TRP A 292 -5.66 -16.16 5.59
C TRP A 292 -6.86 -16.64 6.39
N ARG A 293 -7.86 -17.16 5.68
CA ARG A 293 -9.08 -17.69 6.29
C ARG A 293 -8.78 -18.77 7.32
N ASP A 294 -7.97 -19.75 6.91
CA ASP A 294 -7.57 -20.88 7.75
C ASP A 294 -6.26 -21.53 7.21
N LYS A 295 -5.78 -22.54 7.92
CA LYS A 295 -4.52 -23.24 7.60
C LYS A 295 -4.54 -24.00 6.27
N SER A 296 -5.71 -24.35 5.72
CA SER A 296 -5.80 -25.04 4.43
C SER A 296 -5.39 -24.15 3.26
N PHE A 297 -5.44 -22.82 3.45
CA PHE A 297 -5.07 -21.81 2.45
C PHE A 297 -3.67 -21.21 2.68
N LEU A 298 -2.96 -21.65 3.70
CA LEU A 298 -1.54 -21.33 3.90
C LEU A 298 -0.73 -22.64 3.96
N PRO A 299 -0.21 -23.14 2.83
CA PRO A 299 0.59 -24.36 2.76
C PRO A 299 1.79 -24.33 3.69
N GLU A 300 2.07 -25.47 4.35
CA GLU A 300 3.16 -25.60 5.35
C GLU A 300 4.53 -25.29 4.75
N GLU A 301 4.74 -25.52 3.44
CA GLU A 301 5.98 -25.21 2.74
C GLU A 301 6.35 -23.73 2.76
N LEU A 302 5.38 -22.83 3.04
CA LEU A 302 5.59 -21.39 3.18
C LEU A 302 5.87 -20.95 4.62
N ILE A 303 5.86 -21.87 5.57
CA ILE A 303 6.15 -21.60 6.98
C ILE A 303 7.56 -22.11 7.28
N PHE A 304 8.51 -21.20 7.35
CA PHE A 304 9.89 -21.50 7.64
C PHE A 304 10.12 -21.51 9.15
N LYS A 305 10.90 -22.48 9.65
CA LYS A 305 11.27 -22.57 11.05
C LYS A 305 12.72 -22.13 11.23
N VAL A 306 12.93 -21.16 12.09
CA VAL A 306 14.25 -20.63 12.45
C VAL A 306 14.60 -21.11 13.85
N SER A 307 15.71 -21.84 14.01
CA SER A 307 16.11 -22.43 15.29
C SER A 307 17.26 -21.71 16.01
N TYR A 308 18.06 -20.92 15.29
CA TYR A 308 19.27 -20.29 15.82
C TYR A 308 19.01 -18.95 16.56
N LEU A 309 17.75 -18.52 16.67
CA LEU A 309 17.33 -17.35 17.44
C LEU A 309 16.71 -17.71 18.79
N GLY A 310 17.17 -18.82 19.43
CA GLY A 310 16.74 -19.20 20.78
C GLY A 310 15.51 -20.10 20.87
N GLY A 311 14.99 -20.63 19.75
CA GLY A 311 13.86 -21.55 19.70
C GLY A 311 13.38 -21.79 18.27
N GLU A 312 12.43 -22.72 18.07
CA GLU A 312 11.75 -22.85 16.76
C GLU A 312 10.76 -21.69 16.58
N ILE A 313 11.13 -20.71 15.76
CA ILE A 313 10.29 -19.55 15.45
C ILE A 313 9.71 -19.73 14.06
N PRO A 314 8.39 -19.90 13.91
CA PRO A 314 7.78 -19.93 12.59
C PRO A 314 7.77 -18.51 12.00
N THR A 315 8.19 -18.40 10.74
CA THR A 315 8.09 -17.16 9.95
C THR A 315 7.57 -17.48 8.55
N MET A 316 6.77 -16.58 8.01
CA MET A 316 6.26 -16.64 6.66
C MET A 316 6.58 -15.35 5.86
N ALA A 317 7.10 -14.32 6.53
CA ALA A 317 7.49 -13.08 5.87
C ALA A 317 8.62 -13.31 4.87
N ILE A 318 8.60 -12.59 3.74
CA ILE A 318 9.68 -12.62 2.75
C ILE A 318 10.93 -11.94 3.32
N ASN A 319 10.73 -10.80 4.00
CA ASN A 319 11.79 -10.09 4.67
C ASN A 319 12.14 -10.75 6.01
N PHE A 320 13.42 -10.78 6.35
CA PHE A 320 13.90 -11.34 7.60
C PHE A 320 14.02 -10.24 8.67
N SER A 321 15.19 -9.64 8.80
CA SER A 321 15.41 -8.56 9.78
C SER A 321 14.72 -7.27 9.35
N ARG A 322 13.89 -6.71 10.23
CA ARG A 322 13.24 -5.41 10.07
C ARG A 322 12.91 -4.80 11.42
N SER A 323 12.89 -3.48 11.49
CA SER A 323 12.44 -2.80 12.71
C SER A 323 10.98 -3.14 13.04
N ALA A 324 10.69 -3.32 14.31
CA ALA A 324 9.32 -3.52 14.81
C ALA A 324 8.56 -2.20 15.01
N SER A 325 9.20 -1.05 14.84
CA SER A 325 8.63 0.27 15.13
C SER A 325 7.28 0.51 14.42
N GLN A 326 7.13 0.07 13.17
CA GLN A 326 5.89 0.22 12.42
C GLN A 326 4.76 -0.67 12.96
N ILE A 327 5.07 -1.87 13.44
CA ILE A 327 4.10 -2.76 14.12
C ILE A 327 3.60 -2.06 15.40
N ILE A 328 4.52 -1.49 16.16
CA ILE A 328 4.21 -0.73 17.39
C ILE A 328 3.36 0.51 17.06
N GLY A 329 3.70 1.23 15.99
CA GLY A 329 2.91 2.36 15.50
C GLY A 329 1.49 1.99 15.11
N GLN A 330 1.30 0.83 14.45
CA GLN A 330 -0.03 0.32 14.10
C GLN A 330 -0.84 -0.02 15.36
N TYR A 331 -0.23 -0.71 16.31
CA TYR A 331 -0.88 -1.05 17.58
C TYR A 331 -1.25 0.20 18.38
N TYR A 332 -0.35 1.21 18.42
CA TYR A 332 -0.65 2.51 19.03
C TYR A 332 -1.93 3.10 18.46
N ASN A 333 -2.05 3.15 17.13
CA ASN A 333 -3.25 3.70 16.47
C ASN A 333 -4.52 2.91 16.82
N PHE A 334 -4.43 1.57 16.85
CA PHE A 334 -5.58 0.74 17.24
C PHE A 334 -6.03 1.01 18.68
N VAL A 335 -5.08 1.14 19.61
CA VAL A 335 -5.36 1.45 21.02
C VAL A 335 -5.86 2.89 21.19
N ARG A 336 -5.20 3.83 20.51
CA ARG A 336 -5.47 5.25 20.64
C ARG A 336 -6.83 5.68 20.08
N TYR A 337 -7.14 5.21 18.88
CA TYR A 337 -8.35 5.63 18.18
C TYR A 337 -9.52 4.69 18.42
N GLY A 338 -9.29 3.39 18.55
CA GLY A 338 -10.34 2.41 18.58
C GLY A 338 -11.25 2.50 17.34
N TYR A 339 -12.34 1.76 17.32
CA TYR A 339 -13.28 1.77 16.18
C TYR A 339 -13.85 3.17 15.89
N LYS A 340 -14.31 3.85 16.94
CA LYS A 340 -14.94 5.16 16.81
C LYS A 340 -13.98 6.24 16.29
N GLY A 341 -12.75 6.27 16.78
CA GLY A 341 -11.75 7.25 16.33
C GLY A 341 -11.34 7.02 14.87
N PHE A 342 -11.16 5.76 14.44
CA PHE A 342 -10.96 5.45 13.02
C PHE A 342 -12.14 5.91 12.16
N HIS A 343 -13.36 5.61 12.56
CA HIS A 343 -14.57 6.08 11.86
C HIS A 343 -14.58 7.62 11.75
N GLU A 344 -14.34 8.35 12.82
CA GLU A 344 -14.36 9.82 12.82
C GLU A 344 -13.27 10.42 11.90
N ILE A 345 -12.05 9.85 11.92
CA ILE A 345 -10.97 10.28 11.03
C ILE A 345 -11.32 9.99 9.56
N HIS A 346 -11.79 8.79 9.26
CA HIS A 346 -12.16 8.41 7.90
C HIS A 346 -13.37 9.17 7.38
N LYS A 347 -14.37 9.41 8.24
CA LYS A 347 -15.50 10.27 7.89
C LYS A 347 -15.06 11.67 7.49
N ARG A 348 -14.12 12.25 8.23
CA ARG A 348 -13.57 13.56 7.87
C ARG A 348 -12.86 13.54 6.51
N THR A 349 -12.06 12.51 6.23
CA THR A 349 -11.40 12.38 4.91
C THR A 349 -12.40 12.20 3.79
N HIS A 350 -13.45 11.41 4.01
CA HIS A 350 -14.56 11.25 3.08
C HIS A 350 -15.25 12.59 2.79
N ASP A 351 -15.65 13.31 3.84
CA ASP A 351 -16.36 14.59 3.69
C ASP A 351 -15.51 15.62 2.91
N VAL A 352 -14.20 15.64 3.13
CA VAL A 352 -13.26 16.48 2.38
C VAL A 352 -13.15 16.06 0.92
N ALA A 353 -13.08 14.75 0.63
CA ALA A 353 -13.01 14.25 -0.74
C ALA A 353 -14.28 14.62 -1.54
N VAL A 354 -15.45 14.36 -0.97
CA VAL A 354 -16.74 14.71 -1.59
C VAL A 354 -16.87 16.22 -1.79
N TYR A 355 -16.38 17.04 -0.85
CA TYR A 355 -16.32 18.48 -1.02
C TYR A 355 -15.44 18.87 -2.22
N LEU A 356 -14.22 18.37 -2.30
CA LEU A 356 -13.29 18.65 -3.40
C LEU A 356 -13.87 18.24 -4.76
N ALA A 357 -14.48 17.06 -4.87
CA ALA A 357 -15.12 16.62 -6.10
C ALA A 357 -16.17 17.61 -6.59
N LYS A 358 -17.03 18.09 -5.68
CA LYS A 358 -18.07 19.09 -5.99
C LYS A 358 -17.48 20.44 -6.42
N GLU A 359 -16.42 20.90 -5.75
CA GLU A 359 -15.78 22.18 -6.13
C GLU A 359 -15.09 22.07 -7.49
N ILE A 360 -14.41 20.95 -7.78
CA ILE A 360 -13.79 20.69 -9.08
C ILE A 360 -14.85 20.61 -10.18
N GLU A 361 -15.99 19.94 -9.94
CA GLU A 361 -17.11 19.84 -10.88
C GLU A 361 -17.71 21.22 -11.22
N LYS A 362 -17.85 22.11 -10.23
CA LYS A 362 -18.36 23.49 -10.41
C LYS A 362 -17.51 24.34 -11.35
N LEU A 363 -16.23 24.01 -11.53
CA LEU A 363 -15.38 24.71 -12.50
C LEU A 363 -15.87 24.53 -13.95
N GLY A 364 -16.70 23.51 -14.21
CA GLY A 364 -17.29 23.24 -15.52
C GLY A 364 -16.33 22.65 -16.56
N LEU A 365 -15.05 22.48 -16.20
CA LEU A 365 -13.99 22.02 -17.10
C LEU A 365 -13.72 20.52 -17.01
N PHE A 366 -14.14 19.89 -15.93
CA PHE A 366 -13.79 18.51 -15.59
C PHE A 366 -15.03 17.62 -15.49
N GLU A 367 -14.83 16.36 -15.83
CA GLU A 367 -15.73 15.25 -15.57
C GLU A 367 -15.20 14.43 -14.39
N ILE A 368 -16.02 14.21 -13.38
CA ILE A 368 -15.64 13.42 -12.18
C ILE A 368 -15.81 11.94 -12.49
N ILE A 369 -14.72 11.19 -12.42
CA ILE A 369 -14.68 9.73 -12.58
C ILE A 369 -14.98 9.05 -11.23
N ASN A 370 -14.40 9.56 -10.14
CA ASN A 370 -14.69 9.14 -8.78
C ASN A 370 -14.78 10.37 -7.88
N ASP A 371 -15.89 10.48 -7.17
CA ASP A 371 -16.24 11.62 -6.31
C ASP A 371 -15.76 11.48 -4.85
N GLY A 372 -15.07 10.38 -4.53
CA GLY A 372 -14.60 10.10 -3.17
C GLY A 372 -15.65 9.50 -2.24
N SER A 373 -16.83 9.12 -2.74
CA SER A 373 -17.92 8.54 -1.93
C SER A 373 -17.62 7.13 -1.39
N GLN A 374 -16.76 6.36 -2.06
CA GLN A 374 -16.21 5.09 -1.57
C GLN A 374 -14.94 5.35 -0.80
N LEU A 375 -13.76 5.16 -1.41
CA LEU A 375 -12.50 5.65 -0.83
C LEU A 375 -12.42 7.18 -0.98
N PRO A 376 -11.76 7.90 -0.08
CA PRO A 376 -11.62 9.35 -0.15
C PRO A 376 -10.58 9.75 -1.23
N ILE A 377 -10.90 9.41 -2.47
CA ILE A 377 -10.10 9.62 -3.67
C ILE A 377 -10.96 10.31 -4.71
N VAL A 378 -10.53 11.49 -5.12
CA VAL A 378 -11.18 12.22 -6.22
C VAL A 378 -10.38 11.97 -7.49
N CYS A 379 -11.03 11.43 -8.51
CA CYS A 379 -10.44 11.20 -9.82
C CYS A 379 -11.26 11.92 -10.87
N TYR A 380 -10.60 12.66 -11.77
CA TYR A 380 -11.26 13.45 -12.79
C TYR A 380 -10.43 13.53 -14.09
N LYS A 381 -11.13 13.78 -15.20
CA LYS A 381 -10.55 14.08 -16.52
C LYS A 381 -11.03 15.43 -17.02
N GLN A 382 -10.39 15.98 -18.05
CA GLN A 382 -10.98 17.08 -18.80
C GLN A 382 -12.24 16.62 -19.53
N LYS A 383 -13.25 17.49 -19.64
CA LYS A 383 -14.43 17.22 -20.48
C LYS A 383 -14.06 17.26 -21.95
N ASP A 384 -14.59 16.32 -22.73
CA ASP A 384 -14.29 16.17 -24.15
C ASP A 384 -14.82 17.34 -25.01
N ASP A 385 -15.87 18.02 -24.54
CA ASP A 385 -16.52 19.17 -25.21
C ASP A 385 -15.86 20.53 -24.86
N VAL A 386 -14.93 20.55 -23.90
CA VAL A 386 -14.21 21.75 -23.47
C VAL A 386 -12.86 21.85 -24.15
N LYS A 387 -12.71 22.84 -25.04
CA LYS A 387 -11.42 23.11 -25.72
C LYS A 387 -10.48 23.91 -24.83
N CYS A 388 -9.66 23.22 -24.04
CA CYS A 388 -8.56 23.82 -23.30
C CYS A 388 -7.31 23.98 -24.21
N LYS A 389 -6.49 25.02 -23.95
CA LYS A 389 -5.17 25.19 -24.56
C LYS A 389 -4.06 24.53 -23.69
N TRP A 390 -4.44 23.81 -22.70
CA TRP A 390 -3.57 23.15 -21.72
C TRP A 390 -4.07 21.73 -21.46
N THR A 391 -3.17 20.87 -21.02
CA THR A 391 -3.41 19.47 -20.66
C THR A 391 -3.46 19.30 -19.14
N LEU A 392 -3.87 18.13 -18.67
CA LEU A 392 -3.76 17.80 -17.23
C LEU A 392 -2.31 17.77 -16.74
N TYR A 393 -1.33 17.48 -17.62
CA TYR A 393 0.10 17.58 -17.29
C TYR A 393 0.52 19.03 -17.05
N ASP A 394 0.09 19.97 -17.88
CA ASP A 394 0.34 21.42 -17.67
C ASP A 394 -0.29 21.90 -16.35
N LEU A 395 -1.48 21.37 -16.00
CA LEU A 395 -2.12 21.68 -14.72
C LEU A 395 -1.32 21.10 -13.55
N ALA A 396 -0.81 19.86 -13.68
CA ALA A 396 0.04 19.24 -12.66
C ALA A 396 1.31 20.07 -12.41
N ASP A 397 1.99 20.51 -13.48
CA ASP A 397 3.17 21.37 -13.38
C ASP A 397 2.82 22.71 -12.71
N ARG A 398 1.68 23.29 -13.05
CA ARG A 398 1.23 24.56 -12.45
C ARG A 398 0.93 24.42 -10.96
N LEU A 399 0.29 23.32 -10.54
CA LEU A 399 0.04 23.01 -9.14
C LEU A 399 1.36 22.78 -8.38
N ALA A 400 2.33 22.10 -8.99
CA ALA A 400 3.64 21.87 -8.40
C ALA A 400 4.40 23.17 -8.08
N MET A 401 4.22 24.23 -8.89
CA MET A 401 4.79 25.56 -8.61
C MET A 401 4.28 26.20 -7.29
N THR A 402 3.13 25.75 -6.79
CA THR A 402 2.56 26.17 -5.50
C THR A 402 2.75 25.11 -4.39
N GLY A 403 3.53 24.07 -4.69
CA GLY A 403 3.86 22.98 -3.76
C GLY A 403 2.89 21.80 -3.81
N TRP A 404 1.75 21.89 -4.50
CA TRP A 404 0.79 20.79 -4.61
C TRP A 404 1.24 19.76 -5.65
N GLN A 405 1.41 18.52 -5.23
CA GLN A 405 1.75 17.42 -6.13
C GLN A 405 0.49 16.61 -6.47
N VAL A 406 -0.08 16.85 -7.65
CA VAL A 406 -1.24 16.15 -8.20
C VAL A 406 -0.89 15.70 -9.62
N PRO A 407 -0.30 14.50 -9.77
CA PRO A 407 0.16 14.05 -11.08
C PRO A 407 -1.01 13.73 -12.01
N ALA A 408 -0.80 14.00 -13.30
CA ALA A 408 -1.60 13.48 -14.38
C ALA A 408 -1.01 12.17 -14.88
N TYR A 409 -1.85 11.25 -15.33
CA TYR A 409 -1.43 9.97 -15.89
C TYR A 409 -2.54 9.34 -16.73
N PRO A 410 -2.20 8.46 -17.68
CA PRO A 410 -3.19 7.70 -18.43
C PRO A 410 -3.81 6.59 -17.56
N LEU A 411 -5.05 6.23 -17.81
CA LEU A 411 -5.68 5.05 -17.25
C LEU A 411 -4.99 3.78 -17.76
N PRO A 412 -5.21 2.59 -17.13
CA PRO A 412 -4.52 1.35 -17.51
C PRO A 412 -5.01 0.80 -18.84
N ALA A 413 -4.48 -0.38 -19.21
CA ALA A 413 -4.75 -1.06 -20.49
C ALA A 413 -6.20 -1.00 -20.95
N ASN A 414 -6.39 -0.67 -22.21
CA ASN A 414 -7.60 -0.33 -22.96
C ASN A 414 -8.22 1.06 -22.68
N LEU A 415 -7.63 1.84 -21.81
CA LEU A 415 -8.03 3.22 -21.49
C LEU A 415 -6.82 4.18 -21.51
N GLU A 416 -5.74 3.80 -22.19
CA GLU A 416 -4.48 4.57 -22.22
C GLU A 416 -4.64 5.97 -22.85
N ASP A 417 -5.68 6.16 -23.67
CA ASP A 417 -6.01 7.48 -24.26
C ASP A 417 -6.77 8.39 -23.30
N VAL A 418 -7.18 7.90 -22.13
CA VAL A 418 -7.90 8.66 -21.10
C VAL A 418 -6.92 9.15 -20.04
N GLU A 419 -6.59 10.44 -20.11
CA GLU A 419 -5.75 11.08 -19.10
C GLU A 419 -6.60 11.56 -17.91
N VAL A 420 -6.08 11.32 -16.70
CA VAL A 420 -6.74 11.69 -15.45
C VAL A 420 -5.78 12.35 -14.47
N GLN A 421 -6.34 13.10 -13.53
CA GLN A 421 -5.68 13.46 -12.27
C GLN A 421 -6.42 12.83 -11.10
N ARG A 422 -5.68 12.52 -10.04
CA ARG A 422 -6.23 11.89 -8.84
C ARG A 422 -5.70 12.58 -7.58
N ILE A 423 -6.61 12.91 -6.69
CA ILE A 423 -6.34 13.46 -5.36
C ILE A 423 -6.64 12.39 -4.32
N VAL A 424 -5.66 12.05 -3.49
CA VAL A 424 -5.82 11.14 -2.35
C VAL A 424 -5.96 11.96 -1.08
N VAL A 425 -7.14 11.92 -0.46
CA VAL A 425 -7.39 12.59 0.81
C VAL A 425 -6.99 11.66 1.95
N ARG A 426 -5.99 12.07 2.73
CA ARG A 426 -5.47 11.34 3.88
C ARG A 426 -5.91 11.98 5.19
N GLY A 427 -5.63 11.29 6.32
CA GLY A 427 -6.02 11.74 7.64
C GLY A 427 -5.51 13.14 8.06
N ASP A 428 -4.41 13.58 7.47
CA ASP A 428 -3.79 14.89 7.71
C ASP A 428 -4.23 16.00 6.71
N PHE A 429 -5.05 15.65 5.72
CA PHE A 429 -5.60 16.61 4.75
C PHE A 429 -7.02 17.03 5.18
N GLY A 430 -7.11 18.13 5.91
CA GLY A 430 -8.38 18.66 6.41
C GLY A 430 -9.02 19.70 5.50
N MET A 431 -10.23 20.14 5.87
CA MET A 431 -11.02 21.11 5.10
C MET A 431 -10.27 22.44 4.85
N GLY A 432 -9.46 22.91 5.81
CA GLY A 432 -8.63 24.11 5.63
C GLY A 432 -7.61 23.97 4.48
N MET A 433 -7.04 22.77 4.30
CA MET A 433 -6.15 22.50 3.16
C MET A 433 -6.94 22.39 1.85
N ALA A 434 -8.14 21.80 1.89
CA ALA A 434 -9.02 21.72 0.73
C ALA A 434 -9.46 23.12 0.23
N HIS A 435 -9.67 24.07 1.13
CA HIS A 435 -9.97 25.45 0.76
C HIS A 435 -8.75 26.20 0.17
N ALA A 436 -7.54 25.81 0.58
CA ALA A 436 -6.30 26.40 0.08
C ALA A 436 -5.86 25.82 -1.28
N PHE A 437 -6.29 24.59 -1.56
CA PHE A 437 -6.07 23.92 -2.85
C PHE A 437 -6.99 24.49 -3.93
#